data_f858607a73f6768ba3d29a57db912d8b
#
_entry.id   f858607a73f6768ba3d29a57db912d8b
#
_cell.length_a   1.000
_cell.length_b   1.000
_cell.length_c   1.000
_cell.angle_alpha   90.00
_cell.angle_beta   90.00
_cell.angle_gamma   90.00
#
_symmetry.space_group_name_H-M   'P 1'
#
loop_
_entity.id
_entity.type
_entity.pdbx_description
1 polymer ?
#
loop_
_entity_poly.entity_id
_entity_poly.type
_entity_poly.pdbx_seq_one_letter_code
_entity_poly.pdbx_strand_id
1 'polypeptide(L)'
;IKDMAWKQIAETGASTLSLRAIARELKITAPAIYNYFPDRDALVTALIIDAYTSFGDYQLASRDAQTGDDLAGRLRAIGFAYRQWALDYPQRYQLIFGTPLPNYQAPMMEVLPSAARSLSALVSAVDELRIANKLQAENFPSIQPGYEPMFDIWRGFSGNYDIFSLAVAM
;
A
#
# COMPACT_ATOMS: atom_id res chain seq x y z
N ILE A 1 20.38 1.70 4.70
CA ILE A 1 19.68 1.35 5.96
C ILE A 1 18.44 0.52 5.62
N LYS A 2 17.52 1.00 4.79
CA LYS A 2 16.28 0.30 4.45
C LYS A 2 16.52 -1.08 3.83
N ASP A 3 17.50 -1.24 2.93
CA ASP A 3 17.83 -2.54 2.33
C ASP A 3 18.29 -3.55 3.38
N MET A 4 19.06 -3.09 4.35
CA MET A 4 19.51 -3.92 5.46
C MET A 4 18.36 -4.28 6.41
N ALA A 5 17.40 -3.35 6.59
CA ALA A 5 16.19 -3.63 7.34
C ALA A 5 15.34 -4.71 6.66
N TRP A 6 15.16 -4.64 5.34
CA TRP A 6 14.45 -5.68 4.58
C TRP A 6 15.14 -7.04 4.66
N LYS A 7 16.48 -7.07 4.62
CA LYS A 7 17.24 -8.30 4.83
C LYS A 7 16.99 -8.87 6.23
N GLN A 8 17.07 -8.04 7.28
CA GLN A 8 16.80 -8.48 8.64
C GLN A 8 15.36 -9.00 8.80
N ILE A 9 14.37 -8.31 8.21
CA ILE A 9 12.97 -8.75 8.22
C ILE A 9 12.83 -10.12 7.53
N ALA A 10 13.52 -10.35 6.43
CA ALA A 10 13.50 -11.64 5.74
C ALA A 10 14.07 -12.79 6.58
N GLU A 11 15.10 -12.51 7.36
CA GLU A 11 15.80 -13.51 8.17
C GLU A 11 15.09 -13.81 9.49
N THR A 12 14.56 -12.78 10.16
CA THR A 12 14.09 -12.92 11.55
C THR A 12 12.71 -12.33 11.83
N GLY A 13 12.07 -11.74 10.81
CA GLY A 13 10.76 -11.11 10.92
C GLY A 13 10.80 -9.64 11.38
N ALA A 14 9.73 -8.90 11.09
CA ALA A 14 9.67 -7.46 11.36
C ALA A 14 9.61 -7.12 12.87
N SER A 15 9.15 -8.04 13.72
CA SER A 15 9.08 -7.84 15.17
C SER A 15 10.45 -7.72 15.83
N THR A 16 11.49 -8.32 15.22
CA THR A 16 12.88 -8.33 15.74
C THR A 16 13.74 -7.21 15.19
N LEU A 17 13.21 -6.33 14.34
CA LEU A 17 13.92 -5.25 13.69
C LEU A 17 14.68 -4.37 14.70
N SER A 18 16.00 -4.19 14.49
CA SER A 18 16.90 -3.49 15.40
C SER A 18 17.84 -2.55 14.67
N LEU A 19 17.69 -1.24 14.93
CA LEU A 19 18.60 -0.21 14.41
C LEU A 19 20.06 -0.48 14.78
N ARG A 20 20.33 -0.94 16.01
CA ARG A 20 21.70 -1.26 16.45
C ARG A 20 22.30 -2.43 15.67
N ALA A 21 21.52 -3.45 15.37
CA ALA A 21 21.98 -4.57 14.54
C ALA A 21 22.28 -4.11 13.12
N ILE A 22 21.40 -3.29 12.53
CA ILE A 22 21.60 -2.68 11.21
C ILE A 22 22.87 -1.81 11.18
N ALA A 23 23.06 -0.94 12.18
CA ALA A 23 24.26 -0.11 12.27
C ALA A 23 25.55 -0.94 12.29
N ARG A 24 25.58 -2.02 13.08
CA ARG A 24 26.72 -2.94 13.16
C ARG A 24 27.01 -3.61 11.81
N GLU A 25 25.97 -4.05 11.09
CA GLU A 25 26.10 -4.70 9.78
C GLU A 25 26.60 -3.73 8.70
N LEU A 26 26.13 -2.47 8.75
CA LEU A 26 26.59 -1.38 7.88
C LEU A 26 27.94 -0.78 8.30
N LYS A 27 28.53 -1.26 9.42
CA LYS A 27 29.79 -0.73 9.96
C LYS A 27 29.77 0.77 10.25
N ILE A 28 28.62 1.27 10.67
CA ILE A 28 28.43 2.67 11.11
C ILE A 28 28.21 2.71 12.63
N THR A 29 28.44 3.86 13.24
CA THR A 29 28.20 4.00 14.68
C THR A 29 26.73 4.04 15.02
N ALA A 30 26.37 3.59 16.24
CA ALA A 30 24.97 3.65 16.68
C ALA A 30 24.42 5.09 16.66
N PRO A 31 25.14 6.14 17.09
CA PRO A 31 24.66 7.52 16.93
C PRO A 31 24.38 7.90 15.46
N ALA A 32 25.18 7.42 14.52
CA ALA A 32 24.99 7.76 13.11
C ALA A 32 23.67 7.24 12.54
N ILE A 33 23.21 6.05 12.92
CA ILE A 33 21.93 5.53 12.41
C ILE A 33 20.74 6.29 13.00
N TYR A 34 20.83 6.76 14.25
CA TYR A 34 19.78 7.54 14.89
C TYR A 34 19.60 8.94 14.30
N ASN A 35 20.58 9.45 13.54
CA ASN A 35 20.43 10.68 12.75
C ASN A 35 19.47 10.48 11.54
N TYR A 36 19.30 9.24 11.05
CA TYR A 36 18.38 8.91 9.95
C TYR A 36 17.02 8.46 10.46
N PHE A 37 17.00 7.65 11.50
CA PHE A 37 15.79 7.12 12.10
C PHE A 37 15.91 7.23 13.63
N PRO A 38 15.15 8.14 14.26
CA PRO A 38 15.26 8.41 15.70
C PRO A 38 14.95 7.18 16.56
N ASP A 39 14.13 6.27 16.04
CA ASP A 39 13.78 5.02 16.72
C ASP A 39 13.41 3.93 15.69
N ARG A 40 13.07 2.74 16.21
CA ARG A 40 12.63 1.60 15.41
C ARG A 40 11.34 1.88 14.66
N ASP A 41 10.42 2.58 15.28
CA ASP A 41 9.08 2.81 14.75
C ASP A 41 9.11 3.77 13.57
N ALA A 42 10.00 4.77 13.60
CA ALA A 42 10.26 5.64 12.45
C ALA A 42 10.80 4.87 11.24
N LEU A 43 11.70 3.90 11.47
CA LEU A 43 12.17 3.01 10.40
C LEU A 43 11.03 2.11 9.87
N VAL A 44 10.23 1.52 10.76
CA VAL A 44 9.07 0.69 10.37
C VAL A 44 8.09 1.51 9.53
N THR A 45 7.76 2.74 9.95
CA THR A 45 6.90 3.66 9.20
C THR A 45 7.44 3.89 7.79
N ALA A 46 8.74 4.19 7.67
CA ALA A 46 9.37 4.41 6.37
C ALA A 46 9.35 3.16 5.47
N LEU A 47 9.48 1.96 6.05
CA LEU A 47 9.37 0.70 5.31
C LEU A 47 7.93 0.42 4.86
N ILE A 48 6.93 0.75 5.66
CA ILE A 48 5.51 0.64 5.29
C ILE A 48 5.18 1.58 4.12
N ILE A 49 5.65 2.83 4.18
CA ILE A 49 5.47 3.81 3.09
C ILE A 49 6.11 3.30 1.80
N ASP A 50 7.35 2.78 1.86
CA ASP A 50 8.03 2.20 0.69
C ASP A 50 7.29 0.99 0.13
N ALA A 51 6.74 0.13 1.00
CA ALA A 51 5.99 -1.04 0.59
C ALA A 51 4.70 -0.65 -0.15
N TYR A 52 3.89 0.27 0.39
CA TYR A 52 2.69 0.78 -0.27
C TYR A 52 3.00 1.49 -1.57
N THR A 53 4.06 2.31 -1.62
CA THR A 53 4.50 3.00 -2.84
C THR A 53 4.86 1.98 -3.92
N SER A 54 5.71 1.00 -3.59
CA SER A 54 6.10 -0.06 -4.51
C SER A 54 4.90 -0.88 -5.01
N PHE A 55 3.97 -1.19 -4.11
CA PHE A 55 2.75 -1.91 -4.44
C PHE A 55 1.85 -1.12 -5.40
N GLY A 56 1.63 0.17 -5.13
CA GLY A 56 0.84 1.04 -5.99
C GLY A 56 1.48 1.23 -7.36
N ASP A 57 2.78 1.48 -7.43
CA ASP A 57 3.50 1.64 -8.69
C ASP A 57 3.44 0.38 -9.56
N TYR A 58 3.53 -0.80 -8.95
CA TYR A 58 3.43 -2.07 -9.65
C TYR A 58 2.05 -2.29 -10.29
N GLN A 59 0.99 -1.96 -9.57
CA GLN A 59 -0.40 -2.05 -10.06
C GLN A 59 -0.69 -1.02 -11.15
N LEU A 60 -0.28 0.24 -10.94
CA LEU A 60 -0.46 1.33 -11.90
C LEU A 60 0.25 1.01 -13.22
N ALA A 61 1.51 0.55 -13.16
CA ALA A 61 2.26 0.16 -14.35
C ALA A 61 1.58 -0.98 -15.12
N SER A 62 1.05 -1.98 -14.41
CA SER A 62 0.32 -3.10 -15.03
C SER A 62 -0.99 -2.68 -15.69
N ARG A 63 -1.75 -1.77 -15.05
CA ARG A 63 -2.96 -1.17 -15.60
C ARG A 63 -2.65 -0.39 -16.88
N ASP A 64 -1.66 0.49 -16.81
CA ASP A 64 -1.31 1.42 -17.89
C ASP A 64 -0.68 0.71 -19.09
N ALA A 65 -0.11 -0.48 -18.89
CA ALA A 65 0.37 -1.33 -19.98
C ALA A 65 -0.76 -1.96 -20.82
N GLN A 66 -2.01 -1.94 -20.32
CA GLN A 66 -3.15 -2.42 -21.09
C GLN A 66 -3.60 -1.37 -22.09
N THR A 67 -3.45 -1.67 -23.39
CA THR A 67 -3.83 -0.78 -24.49
C THR A 67 -5.28 -1.02 -24.92
N GLY A 68 -5.93 0.02 -25.47
CA GLY A 68 -7.29 -0.07 -26.00
C GLY A 68 -8.40 0.07 -24.94
N ASP A 69 -9.62 -0.30 -25.32
CA ASP A 69 -10.84 -0.10 -24.52
C ASP A 69 -11.20 -1.32 -23.65
N ASP A 70 -10.23 -2.24 -23.43
CA ASP A 70 -10.48 -3.40 -22.54
C ASP A 70 -10.38 -2.99 -21.06
N LEU A 71 -11.42 -2.32 -20.57
CA LEU A 71 -11.50 -1.89 -19.17
C LEU A 71 -11.49 -3.10 -18.20
N ALA A 72 -12.09 -4.22 -18.57
CA ALA A 72 -12.04 -5.44 -17.78
C ALA A 72 -10.62 -6.05 -17.77
N GLY A 73 -9.89 -5.93 -18.87
CA GLY A 73 -8.47 -6.30 -18.94
C GLY A 73 -7.61 -5.48 -17.99
N ARG A 74 -7.85 -4.19 -17.86
CA ARG A 74 -7.16 -3.33 -16.88
C ARG A 74 -7.39 -3.81 -15.45
N LEU A 75 -8.64 -4.12 -15.09
CA LEU A 75 -8.97 -4.65 -13.76
C LEU A 75 -8.28 -6.01 -13.50
N ARG A 76 -8.29 -6.92 -14.49
CA ARG A 76 -7.57 -8.20 -14.38
C ARG A 76 -6.06 -8.00 -14.22
N ALA A 77 -5.47 -7.05 -14.96
CA ALA A 77 -4.05 -6.75 -14.88
C ALA A 77 -3.63 -6.28 -13.48
N ILE A 78 -4.46 -5.44 -12.84
CA ILE A 78 -4.26 -5.01 -11.45
C ILE A 78 -4.27 -6.21 -10.49
N GLY A 79 -5.23 -7.14 -10.64
CA GLY A 79 -5.31 -8.35 -9.81
C GLY A 79 -4.09 -9.27 -9.98
N PHE A 80 -3.62 -9.47 -11.23
CA PHE A 80 -2.38 -10.22 -11.47
C PHE A 80 -1.15 -9.51 -10.92
N ALA A 81 -1.07 -8.19 -11.06
CA ALA A 81 0.00 -7.38 -10.50
C ALA A 81 0.05 -7.47 -8.97
N TYR A 82 -1.09 -7.39 -8.31
CA TYR A 82 -1.20 -7.60 -6.86
C TYR A 82 -0.58 -8.94 -6.44
N ARG A 83 -1.04 -10.02 -7.09
CA ARG A 83 -0.53 -11.37 -6.77
C ARG A 83 0.97 -11.49 -7.06
N GLN A 84 1.43 -10.99 -8.21
CA GLN A 84 2.84 -11.09 -8.57
C GLN A 84 3.72 -10.29 -7.61
N TRP A 85 3.33 -9.07 -7.27
CA TRP A 85 4.06 -8.25 -6.29
C TRP A 85 4.16 -8.94 -4.92
N ALA A 86 3.08 -9.58 -4.46
CA ALA A 86 3.09 -10.32 -3.19
C ALA A 86 4.07 -11.51 -3.21
N LEU A 87 4.23 -12.17 -4.36
CA LEU A 87 5.20 -13.26 -4.54
C LEU A 87 6.64 -12.76 -4.65
N ASP A 88 6.85 -11.62 -5.32
CA ASP A 88 8.18 -11.04 -5.53
C ASP A 88 8.70 -10.37 -4.24
N TYR A 89 7.79 -9.85 -3.40
CA TYR A 89 8.10 -9.09 -2.18
C TYR A 89 7.33 -9.59 -0.95
N PRO A 90 7.47 -10.87 -0.55
CA PRO A 90 6.65 -11.46 0.52
C PRO A 90 6.83 -10.75 1.87
N GLN A 91 8.02 -10.20 2.17
CA GLN A 91 8.27 -9.47 3.41
C GLN A 91 7.54 -8.12 3.43
N ARG A 92 7.47 -7.42 2.28
CA ARG A 92 6.71 -6.18 2.13
C ARG A 92 5.22 -6.46 2.26
N TYR A 93 4.75 -7.53 1.61
CA TYR A 93 3.36 -7.98 1.70
C TYR A 93 2.96 -8.25 3.16
N GLN A 94 3.77 -9.02 3.89
CA GLN A 94 3.52 -9.32 5.30
C GLN A 94 3.56 -8.08 6.19
N LEU A 95 4.39 -7.08 5.87
CA LEU A 95 4.48 -5.86 6.67
C LEU A 95 3.21 -5.01 6.57
N ILE A 96 2.55 -4.93 5.40
CA ILE A 96 1.40 -4.04 5.19
C ILE A 96 0.04 -4.75 5.25
N PHE A 97 0.00 -6.07 5.03
CA PHE A 97 -1.24 -6.86 5.01
C PHE A 97 -1.26 -8.01 6.03
N GLY A 98 -0.15 -8.25 6.70
CA GLY A 98 -0.02 -9.34 7.68
C GLY A 98 -0.48 -8.94 9.09
N THR A 99 -0.01 -9.72 10.06
CA THR A 99 -0.32 -9.47 11.47
C THR A 99 0.28 -8.15 11.95
N PRO A 100 -0.48 -7.31 12.65
CA PRO A 100 0.04 -6.07 13.22
C PRO A 100 1.28 -6.29 14.09
N LEU A 101 2.26 -5.40 13.95
CA LEU A 101 3.48 -5.48 14.76
C LEU A 101 3.19 -5.13 16.22
N PRO A 102 3.67 -5.93 17.18
CA PRO A 102 3.51 -5.63 18.60
C PRO A 102 4.11 -4.26 18.97
N ASN A 103 3.36 -3.48 19.74
CA ASN A 103 3.76 -2.17 20.23
C ASN A 103 4.08 -1.12 19.15
N TYR A 104 3.64 -1.33 17.91
CA TYR A 104 3.75 -0.35 16.83
C TYR A 104 2.35 0.16 16.45
N GLN A 105 2.22 1.47 16.35
CA GLN A 105 1.04 2.15 15.82
C GLN A 105 1.46 3.01 14.65
N ALA A 106 0.93 2.70 13.47
CA ALA A 106 1.24 3.47 12.27
C ALA A 106 0.75 4.92 12.41
N PRO A 107 1.58 5.94 12.20
CA PRO A 107 1.13 7.33 12.13
C PRO A 107 0.30 7.51 10.85
N MET A 108 -1.03 7.46 11.02
CA MET A 108 -1.98 7.37 9.92
C MET A 108 -1.75 8.46 8.86
N MET A 109 -1.55 9.71 9.28
CA MET A 109 -1.38 10.83 8.35
C MET A 109 -0.10 10.74 7.51
N GLU A 110 0.92 10.01 7.97
CA GLU A 110 2.16 9.79 7.21
C GLU A 110 2.02 8.62 6.23
N VAL A 111 1.31 7.56 6.63
CA VAL A 111 1.16 6.32 5.85
C VAL A 111 0.03 6.43 4.82
N LEU A 112 -1.06 7.13 5.16
CA LEU A 112 -2.27 7.19 4.35
C LEU A 112 -2.06 7.66 2.91
N PRO A 113 -1.19 8.65 2.59
CA PRO A 113 -0.97 9.06 1.20
C PRO A 113 -0.44 7.93 0.31
N SER A 114 0.50 7.12 0.82
CA SER A 114 1.06 5.99 0.06
C SER A 114 0.07 4.82 -0.03
N ALA A 115 -0.68 4.54 1.03
CA ALA A 115 -1.73 3.54 1.04
C ALA A 115 -2.87 3.90 0.06
N ALA A 116 -3.33 5.16 0.08
CA ALA A 116 -4.34 5.65 -0.85
C ALA A 116 -3.86 5.61 -2.31
N ARG A 117 -2.60 5.96 -2.58
CA ARG A 117 -2.00 5.81 -3.90
C ARG A 117 -2.03 4.35 -4.38
N SER A 118 -1.74 3.39 -3.50
CA SER A 118 -1.80 1.97 -3.87
C SER A 118 -3.22 1.51 -4.23
N LEU A 119 -4.24 2.08 -3.59
CA LEU A 119 -5.64 1.80 -3.88
C LEU A 119 -6.11 2.49 -5.17
N SER A 120 -5.50 3.61 -5.55
CA SER A 120 -5.95 4.44 -6.69
C SER A 120 -5.99 3.68 -8.03
N ALA A 121 -5.10 2.69 -8.22
CA ALA A 121 -5.11 1.85 -9.42
C ALA A 121 -6.44 1.08 -9.55
N LEU A 122 -6.89 0.47 -8.46
CA LEU A 122 -8.14 -0.29 -8.43
C LEU A 122 -9.36 0.63 -8.53
N VAL A 123 -9.38 1.70 -7.74
CA VAL A 123 -10.48 2.69 -7.75
C VAL A 123 -10.67 3.27 -9.14
N SER A 124 -9.59 3.68 -9.82
CA SER A 124 -9.68 4.23 -11.18
C SER A 124 -10.24 3.23 -12.19
N ALA A 125 -9.82 1.95 -12.12
CA ALA A 125 -10.34 0.93 -13.02
C ALA A 125 -11.83 0.62 -12.78
N VAL A 126 -12.27 0.65 -11.53
CA VAL A 126 -13.70 0.52 -11.17
C VAL A 126 -14.49 1.73 -11.66
N ASP A 127 -13.96 2.93 -11.50
CA ASP A 127 -14.61 4.17 -11.93
C ASP A 127 -14.74 4.24 -13.46
N GLU A 128 -13.73 3.82 -14.21
CA GLU A 128 -13.79 3.69 -15.67
C GLU A 128 -14.90 2.73 -16.10
N LEU A 129 -15.06 1.57 -15.44
CA LEU A 129 -16.15 0.63 -15.72
C LEU A 129 -17.52 1.22 -15.39
N ARG A 130 -17.65 1.97 -14.29
CA ARG A 130 -18.87 2.68 -13.89
C ARG A 130 -19.26 3.72 -14.94
N ILE A 131 -18.33 4.58 -15.33
CA ILE A 131 -18.56 5.63 -16.35
C ILE A 131 -18.97 5.01 -17.69
N ALA A 132 -18.40 3.88 -18.06
CA ALA A 132 -18.72 3.13 -19.27
C ALA A 132 -20.03 2.34 -19.18
N ASN A 133 -20.79 2.43 -18.08
CA ASN A 133 -22.00 1.64 -17.80
C ASN A 133 -21.78 0.12 -17.93
N LYS A 134 -20.59 -0.38 -17.58
CA LYS A 134 -20.23 -1.80 -17.60
C LYS A 134 -20.28 -2.45 -16.21
N LEU A 135 -20.63 -1.70 -15.15
CA LEU A 135 -20.93 -2.21 -13.83
C LEU A 135 -22.43 -2.21 -13.58
N GLN A 136 -22.94 -3.33 -13.08
CA GLN A 136 -24.34 -3.47 -12.65
C GLN A 136 -24.42 -3.01 -11.19
N ALA A 137 -24.48 -1.69 -10.98
CA ALA A 137 -24.41 -1.07 -9.66
C ALA A 137 -25.54 -1.54 -8.71
N GLU A 138 -26.70 -1.94 -9.26
CA GLU A 138 -27.82 -2.52 -8.52
C GLU A 138 -27.50 -3.83 -7.80
N ASN A 139 -26.44 -4.54 -8.22
CA ASN A 139 -26.00 -5.79 -7.60
C ASN A 139 -25.05 -5.58 -6.42
N PHE A 140 -24.64 -4.33 -6.15
CA PHE A 140 -23.76 -4.02 -5.04
C PHE A 140 -24.55 -3.55 -3.82
N PRO A 141 -24.08 -3.85 -2.59
CA PRO A 141 -24.70 -3.33 -1.39
C PRO A 141 -24.70 -1.80 -1.38
N SER A 142 -25.78 -1.20 -0.87
CA SER A 142 -25.80 0.24 -0.64
C SER A 142 -24.81 0.62 0.46
N ILE A 143 -24.12 1.73 0.28
CA ILE A 143 -23.25 2.30 1.31
C ILE A 143 -24.11 2.71 2.50
N GLN A 144 -23.81 2.16 3.68
CA GLN A 144 -24.56 2.51 4.89
C GLN A 144 -24.22 3.95 5.34
N PRO A 145 -25.19 4.70 5.83
CA PRO A 145 -24.95 6.02 6.43
C PRO A 145 -23.90 5.91 7.56
N GLY A 146 -22.96 6.84 7.58
CA GLY A 146 -21.88 6.87 8.59
C GLY A 146 -20.51 6.45 8.09
N TYR A 147 -20.40 5.84 6.91
CA TYR A 147 -19.11 5.54 6.28
C TYR A 147 -18.57 6.67 5.41
N GLU A 148 -19.37 7.68 5.07
CA GLU A 148 -18.98 8.82 4.25
C GLU A 148 -17.71 9.53 4.75
N PRO A 149 -17.54 9.82 6.06
CA PRO A 149 -16.31 10.49 6.54
C PRO A 149 -15.04 9.70 6.27
N MET A 150 -15.10 8.35 6.32
CA MET A 150 -13.98 7.50 5.99
C MET A 150 -13.64 7.61 4.48
N PHE A 151 -14.64 7.57 3.62
CA PHE A 151 -14.45 7.71 2.17
C PHE A 151 -13.92 9.11 1.81
N ASP A 152 -14.34 10.16 2.49
CA ASP A 152 -13.85 11.51 2.27
C ASP A 152 -12.34 11.64 2.59
N ILE A 153 -11.88 10.99 3.66
CA ILE A 153 -10.46 10.91 3.98
C ILE A 153 -9.70 10.23 2.84
N TRP A 154 -10.15 9.07 2.39
CA TRP A 154 -9.51 8.33 1.29
C TRP A 154 -9.54 9.10 -0.03
N ARG A 155 -10.65 9.76 -0.35
CA ARG A 155 -10.81 10.58 -1.55
C ARG A 155 -9.79 11.72 -1.59
N GLY A 156 -9.51 12.34 -0.46
CA GLY A 156 -8.51 13.41 -0.34
C GLY A 156 -7.09 12.99 -0.77
N PHE A 157 -6.77 11.70 -0.71
CA PHE A 157 -5.45 11.17 -1.06
C PHE A 157 -5.42 10.32 -2.34
N SER A 158 -6.49 9.61 -2.68
CA SER A 158 -6.55 8.71 -3.84
C SER A 158 -6.98 9.37 -5.14
N GLY A 159 -7.56 10.56 -5.08
CA GLY A 159 -8.17 11.29 -6.19
C GLY A 159 -9.67 11.50 -5.98
N ASN A 160 -10.25 12.42 -6.76
CA ASN A 160 -11.67 12.79 -6.63
C ASN A 160 -12.59 11.78 -7.35
N TYR A 161 -12.51 10.52 -6.93
CA TYR A 161 -13.37 9.46 -7.45
C TYR A 161 -14.74 9.46 -6.79
N ASP A 162 -15.72 8.88 -7.49
CA ASP A 162 -17.04 8.66 -6.95
C ASP A 162 -17.00 7.75 -5.71
N ILE A 163 -17.86 8.04 -4.73
CA ILE A 163 -17.91 7.26 -3.47
C ILE A 163 -18.24 5.79 -3.70
N PHE A 164 -19.05 5.48 -4.71
CA PHE A 164 -19.38 4.11 -5.09
C PHE A 164 -18.14 3.37 -5.59
N SER A 165 -17.31 4.00 -6.45
CA SER A 165 -16.08 3.41 -6.95
C SER A 165 -15.08 3.12 -5.85
N LEU A 166 -14.98 4.00 -4.85
CA LEU A 166 -14.20 3.77 -3.63
C LEU A 166 -14.74 2.57 -2.84
N ALA A 167 -16.06 2.53 -2.61
CA ALA A 167 -16.67 1.45 -1.82
C ALA A 167 -16.55 0.07 -2.46
N VAL A 168 -16.60 -0.01 -3.81
CA VAL A 168 -16.42 -1.26 -4.54
C VAL A 168 -14.97 -1.74 -4.50
N ALA A 169 -14.01 -0.81 -4.45
CA ALA A 169 -12.57 -1.11 -4.46
C ALA A 169 -12.00 -1.46 -3.08
N MET A 170 -12.67 -1.06 -1.99
CA MET A 170 -12.26 -1.32 -0.60
C MET A 170 -12.87 -2.59 -0.04
#